data_4247a15c53326fed69036ae0c8789a11
#
_entry.id   4247a15c53326fed69036ae0c8789a11
#
_cell.length_a   1.000
_cell.length_b   1.000
_cell.length_c   1.000
_cell.angle_alpha   90.00
_cell.angle_beta   90.00
_cell.angle_gamma   90.00
#
_symmetry.space_group_name_H-M   'P 1'
#
loop_
_entity.id
_entity.type
_entity.pdbx_description
1 polymer ?
#
loop_
_entity_poly.entity_id
_entity_poly.type
_entity_poly.pdbx_seq_one_letter_code
_entity_poly.pdbx_strand_id
1 'polypeptide(L)'
;MNKFELTSAYKPTGDQPEAIAELTEGVLQGVPAQTLLGVTGSGKTFTIANVIANINKPTLILSHNKTLAAQLYSEFKSFFPNNAVEYYVSYYDYYQPEAYLPSSDTYIEKDLAINDEIDKLRLAATSSLLSGRKDVVVVSSVSCIYGMGNPSDFYNNVIEIQQGKAFSRNVFLRRLVDSLYVRNDIDLNRGNFRVKGDTVDIYLAYADNLLRIIFWGDDVDSIEEVDPISGVTIARFDAYKIYPANLFMTTKEATLRAIHEIEDDLHKQVQWFENEGRPFEAKRLQERVTYDMEMIRELGHCSGIENYSRYFDGRKAGSRPYCLLDFFPEDFLIVIDESHVSVPQIRAMYGGDRARKINLVEYGFRLPAAMDNRPLKFEEFAEMAKQVIYVSATPADYELIQSEGIVVEQVIRPTGLLDPIIEVRPSHNQIDDLMEEIQIRIEKNERTLVTTLTKRMAEELTEFLLNNNVKCNYIHSDVDTLERVKIMSDLREGIYDVLVGVNLLREGLDLPEVSLVA
;
A
#
# COMPACT_ATOMS: atom_id res chain seq x y z
N MET A 1 19.41 9.91 -17.80
CA MET A 1 18.05 9.76 -17.24
C MET A 1 17.60 8.36 -17.56
N ASN A 2 17.15 7.62 -16.58
CA ASN A 2 16.64 6.27 -16.78
C ASN A 2 15.34 6.35 -17.58
N LYS A 3 15.17 5.43 -18.54
CA LYS A 3 13.95 5.29 -19.34
C LYS A 3 13.32 3.95 -19.03
N PHE A 4 12.02 3.86 -19.20
CA PHE A 4 11.34 2.58 -19.15
C PHE A 4 11.76 1.71 -20.34
N GLU A 5 12.11 0.45 -20.04
CA GLU A 5 12.48 -0.57 -21.01
C GLU A 5 11.45 -1.70 -20.91
N LEU A 6 10.45 -1.66 -21.80
CA LEU A 6 9.40 -2.68 -21.83
C LEU A 6 9.96 -3.99 -22.38
N THR A 7 9.87 -5.04 -21.60
CA THR A 7 10.20 -6.41 -21.98
C THR A 7 8.92 -7.23 -22.07
N SER A 8 8.63 -7.81 -23.23
CA SER A 8 7.47 -8.68 -23.43
C SER A 8 7.69 -9.66 -24.57
N ALA A 9 7.21 -10.88 -24.41
CA ALA A 9 7.09 -11.86 -25.49
C ALA A 9 5.91 -11.54 -26.43
N TYR A 10 5.00 -10.67 -26.01
CA TYR A 10 3.80 -10.30 -26.74
C TYR A 10 3.98 -8.99 -27.49
N LYS A 11 3.24 -8.84 -28.59
CA LYS A 11 3.10 -7.58 -29.32
C LYS A 11 1.65 -7.10 -29.19
N PRO A 12 1.40 -5.78 -29.20
CA PRO A 12 0.04 -5.25 -29.23
C PRO A 12 -0.77 -5.79 -30.41
N THR A 13 -1.98 -6.27 -30.13
CA THR A 13 -2.90 -6.86 -31.10
C THR A 13 -4.35 -6.42 -30.86
N GLY A 14 -5.24 -6.64 -31.81
CA GLY A 14 -6.64 -6.21 -31.72
C GLY A 14 -6.73 -4.70 -31.58
N ASP A 15 -7.47 -4.20 -30.59
CA ASP A 15 -7.65 -2.77 -30.31
C ASP A 15 -6.47 -2.14 -29.56
N GLN A 16 -5.53 -2.96 -29.04
CA GLN A 16 -4.43 -2.47 -28.20
C GLN A 16 -3.55 -1.42 -28.90
N PRO A 17 -3.15 -1.54 -30.19
CA PRO A 17 -2.32 -0.53 -30.84
C PRO A 17 -2.97 0.86 -30.87
N GLU A 18 -4.27 0.92 -31.17
CA GLU A 18 -5.04 2.16 -31.22
C GLU A 18 -5.22 2.73 -29.80
N ALA A 19 -5.63 1.92 -28.85
CA ALA A 19 -5.77 2.31 -27.45
C ALA A 19 -4.46 2.85 -26.84
N ILE A 20 -3.32 2.21 -27.14
CA ILE A 20 -1.99 2.67 -26.71
C ILE A 20 -1.68 4.05 -27.31
N ALA A 21 -1.96 4.23 -28.61
CA ALA A 21 -1.68 5.49 -29.31
C ALA A 21 -2.52 6.63 -28.75
N GLU A 22 -3.84 6.45 -28.62
CA GLU A 22 -4.77 7.45 -28.10
C GLU A 22 -4.46 7.86 -26.65
N LEU A 23 -4.27 6.87 -25.75
CA LEU A 23 -3.94 7.14 -24.36
C LEU A 23 -2.59 7.87 -24.23
N THR A 24 -1.58 7.44 -25.02
CA THR A 24 -0.25 8.07 -25.01
C THR A 24 -0.35 9.52 -25.48
N GLU A 25 -1.05 9.76 -26.60
CA GLU A 25 -1.23 11.10 -27.14
C GLU A 25 -1.96 12.01 -26.13
N GLY A 26 -3.05 11.54 -25.53
CA GLY A 26 -3.79 12.30 -24.53
C GLY A 26 -2.93 12.69 -23.33
N VAL A 27 -2.10 11.76 -22.79
CA VAL A 27 -1.17 12.10 -21.70
C VAL A 27 -0.13 13.14 -22.14
N LEU A 28 0.44 13.02 -23.33
CA LEU A 28 1.44 13.96 -23.85
C LEU A 28 0.85 15.34 -24.14
N GLN A 29 -0.42 15.41 -24.52
CA GLN A 29 -1.16 16.67 -24.72
C GLN A 29 -1.63 17.31 -23.41
N GLY A 30 -1.46 16.62 -22.26
CA GLY A 30 -1.86 17.12 -20.95
C GLY A 30 -3.35 16.98 -20.67
N VAL A 31 -4.05 16.04 -21.33
CA VAL A 31 -5.45 15.72 -21.02
C VAL A 31 -5.55 15.28 -19.56
N PRO A 32 -6.41 15.90 -18.73
CA PRO A 32 -6.45 15.65 -17.29
C PRO A 32 -7.02 14.27 -16.93
N ALA A 33 -7.97 13.75 -17.72
CA ALA A 33 -8.60 12.47 -17.46
C ALA A 33 -8.93 11.73 -18.75
N GLN A 34 -8.65 10.43 -18.79
CA GLN A 34 -9.00 9.53 -19.88
C GLN A 34 -9.59 8.25 -19.30
N THR A 35 -10.50 7.62 -20.03
CA THR A 35 -11.11 6.36 -19.63
C THR A 35 -10.77 5.27 -20.65
N LEU A 36 -10.12 4.19 -20.18
CA LEU A 36 -9.94 2.96 -20.94
C LEU A 36 -11.07 1.99 -20.60
N LEU A 37 -12.01 1.82 -21.54
CA LEU A 37 -13.04 0.79 -21.49
C LEU A 37 -12.48 -0.49 -22.08
N GLY A 38 -12.03 -1.40 -21.23
CA GLY A 38 -11.43 -2.64 -21.67
C GLY A 38 -12.11 -3.86 -21.08
N VAL A 39 -12.63 -4.75 -21.91
CA VAL A 39 -13.25 -5.99 -21.44
C VAL A 39 -12.25 -6.87 -20.69
N THR A 40 -12.74 -7.72 -19.81
CA THR A 40 -11.90 -8.68 -19.09
C THR A 40 -11.18 -9.59 -20.09
N GLY A 41 -9.86 -9.79 -19.91
CA GLY A 41 -9.04 -10.60 -20.84
C GLY A 41 -8.62 -9.89 -22.12
N SER A 42 -8.87 -8.59 -22.29
CA SER A 42 -8.36 -7.81 -23.43
C SER A 42 -6.89 -7.41 -23.31
N GLY A 43 -6.26 -7.62 -22.13
CA GLY A 43 -4.86 -7.26 -21.88
C GLY A 43 -4.66 -5.80 -21.49
N LYS A 44 -5.58 -5.23 -20.72
CA LYS A 44 -5.50 -3.84 -20.20
C LYS A 44 -4.16 -3.50 -19.56
N THR A 45 -3.63 -4.41 -18.71
CA THR A 45 -2.34 -4.22 -18.03
C THR A 45 -1.20 -4.02 -19.03
N PHE A 46 -1.19 -4.83 -20.09
CA PHE A 46 -0.17 -4.72 -21.15
C PHE A 46 -0.30 -3.42 -21.95
N THR A 47 -1.53 -2.97 -22.23
CA THR A 47 -1.80 -1.66 -22.84
C THR A 47 -1.24 -0.53 -21.98
N ILE A 48 -1.53 -0.52 -20.69
CA ILE A 48 -1.02 0.48 -19.74
C ILE A 48 0.52 0.43 -19.65
N ALA A 49 1.13 -0.77 -19.64
CA ALA A 49 2.59 -0.91 -19.65
C ALA A 49 3.22 -0.24 -20.89
N ASN A 50 2.61 -0.41 -22.07
CA ASN A 50 3.07 0.26 -23.29
C ASN A 50 2.91 1.79 -23.21
N VAL A 51 1.79 2.28 -22.68
CA VAL A 51 1.59 3.72 -22.45
C VAL A 51 2.68 4.28 -21.53
N ILE A 52 2.95 3.63 -20.40
CA ILE A 52 4.00 4.03 -19.44
C ILE A 52 5.36 4.10 -20.13
N ALA A 53 5.72 3.09 -20.91
CA ALA A 53 6.98 3.06 -21.65
C ALA A 53 7.10 4.23 -22.64
N ASN A 54 6.00 4.58 -23.32
CA ASN A 54 5.97 5.67 -24.31
C ASN A 54 6.07 7.06 -23.68
N ILE A 55 5.37 7.28 -22.56
CA ILE A 55 5.35 8.61 -21.91
C ILE A 55 6.58 8.88 -21.03
N ASN A 56 7.20 7.82 -20.51
CA ASN A 56 8.37 7.88 -19.63
C ASN A 56 8.20 8.82 -18.41
N LYS A 57 7.05 8.72 -17.72
CA LYS A 57 6.72 9.45 -16.50
C LYS A 57 6.61 8.51 -15.30
N PRO A 58 7.00 8.93 -14.08
CA PRO A 58 6.65 8.19 -12.87
C PRO A 58 5.15 7.94 -12.82
N THR A 59 4.76 6.72 -12.49
CA THR A 59 3.36 6.31 -12.55
C THR A 59 2.92 5.65 -11.24
N LEU A 60 1.79 6.09 -10.70
CA LEU A 60 1.07 5.43 -9.62
C LEU A 60 -0.05 4.57 -10.22
N ILE A 61 -0.03 3.28 -9.92
CA ILE A 61 -1.12 2.35 -10.27
C ILE A 61 -1.88 2.04 -8.99
N LEU A 62 -3.16 2.39 -8.98
CA LEU A 62 -4.03 2.27 -7.82
C LEU A 62 -5.03 1.15 -8.02
N SER A 63 -5.06 0.21 -7.06
CA SER A 63 -5.96 -0.94 -7.04
C SER A 63 -6.81 -0.94 -5.77
N HIS A 64 -8.00 -1.51 -5.84
CA HIS A 64 -8.96 -1.50 -4.72
C HIS A 64 -8.64 -2.50 -3.60
N ASN A 65 -7.76 -3.49 -3.82
CA ASN A 65 -7.38 -4.45 -2.79
C ASN A 65 -5.90 -4.90 -2.91
N LYS A 66 -5.37 -5.51 -1.83
CA LYS A 66 -3.97 -5.96 -1.77
C LYS A 66 -3.66 -7.10 -2.75
N THR A 67 -4.60 -8.02 -2.98
CA THR A 67 -4.40 -9.19 -3.84
C THR A 67 -4.24 -8.77 -5.29
N LEU A 68 -5.13 -7.91 -5.79
CA LEU A 68 -5.02 -7.36 -7.13
C LEU A 68 -3.79 -6.47 -7.29
N ALA A 69 -3.46 -5.67 -6.26
CA ALA A 69 -2.22 -4.90 -6.27
C ALA A 69 -0.97 -5.79 -6.37
N ALA A 70 -0.93 -6.94 -5.67
CA ALA A 70 0.17 -7.89 -5.76
C ALA A 70 0.29 -8.53 -7.15
N GLN A 71 -0.84 -8.87 -7.77
CA GLN A 71 -0.88 -9.37 -9.14
C GLN A 71 -0.35 -8.32 -10.12
N LEU A 72 -0.87 -7.10 -10.09
CA LEU A 72 -0.41 -6.00 -10.93
C LEU A 72 1.09 -5.72 -10.74
N TYR A 73 1.56 -5.71 -9.48
CA TYR A 73 2.98 -5.57 -9.18
C TYR A 73 3.82 -6.63 -9.88
N SER A 74 3.42 -7.90 -9.80
CA SER A 74 4.11 -9.01 -10.46
C SER A 74 4.12 -8.86 -11.99
N GLU A 75 2.98 -8.48 -12.60
CA GLU A 75 2.86 -8.25 -14.03
C GLU A 75 3.76 -7.08 -14.47
N PHE A 76 3.69 -5.92 -13.81
CA PHE A 76 4.53 -4.77 -14.15
C PHE A 76 6.02 -5.04 -13.90
N LYS A 77 6.37 -5.82 -12.87
CA LYS A 77 7.75 -6.26 -12.64
C LYS A 77 8.28 -7.12 -13.79
N SER A 78 7.44 -7.97 -14.37
CA SER A 78 7.80 -8.77 -15.55
C SER A 78 7.94 -7.92 -16.83
N PHE A 79 7.12 -6.87 -16.98
CA PHE A 79 7.21 -5.94 -18.10
C PHE A 79 8.41 -4.98 -17.99
N PHE A 80 8.81 -4.62 -16.78
CA PHE A 80 9.88 -3.67 -16.49
C PHE A 80 10.95 -4.26 -15.55
N PRO A 81 11.63 -5.35 -15.94
CA PRO A 81 12.57 -6.05 -15.05
C PRO A 81 13.78 -5.18 -14.62
N ASN A 82 14.16 -4.20 -15.45
CA ASN A 82 15.32 -3.33 -15.23
C ASN A 82 14.96 -1.95 -14.65
N ASN A 83 13.67 -1.67 -14.45
CA ASN A 83 13.19 -0.41 -13.93
C ASN A 83 12.69 -0.55 -12.47
N ALA A 84 12.45 0.57 -11.81
CA ALA A 84 11.92 0.57 -10.45
C ALA A 84 10.40 0.30 -10.50
N VAL A 85 10.01 -0.93 -10.23
CA VAL A 85 8.62 -1.30 -9.98
C VAL A 85 8.49 -1.60 -8.49
N GLU A 86 7.69 -0.81 -7.80
CA GLU A 86 7.59 -0.79 -6.37
C GLU A 86 6.18 -1.17 -5.89
N TYR A 87 6.10 -1.73 -4.68
CA TYR A 87 4.83 -2.17 -4.09
C TYR A 87 4.52 -1.39 -2.82
N TYR A 88 3.36 -0.75 -2.77
CA TYR A 88 2.97 0.10 -1.66
C TYR A 88 1.53 -0.18 -1.20
N VAL A 89 1.38 -1.06 -0.22
CA VAL A 89 0.09 -1.40 0.37
C VAL A 89 0.11 -1.20 1.88
N SER A 90 -1.00 -1.42 2.56
CA SER A 90 -1.04 -1.40 4.02
C SER A 90 -0.10 -2.48 4.59
N TYR A 91 0.81 -2.08 5.46
CA TYR A 91 1.81 -2.95 6.09
C TYR A 91 1.29 -3.73 7.30
N TYR A 92 -0.01 -3.64 7.58
CA TYR A 92 -0.63 -4.43 8.63
C TYR A 92 -1.13 -5.78 8.09
N ASP A 93 -0.74 -6.88 8.72
CA ASP A 93 -1.36 -8.19 8.53
C ASP A 93 -2.70 -8.23 9.26
N TYR A 94 -2.74 -7.68 10.47
CA TYR A 94 -3.94 -7.45 11.25
C TYR A 94 -4.00 -6.00 11.71
N TYR A 95 -5.18 -5.39 11.66
CA TYR A 95 -5.40 -4.02 12.11
C TYR A 95 -6.80 -3.84 12.72
N GLN A 96 -6.84 -3.61 14.02
CA GLN A 96 -8.02 -3.16 14.76
C GLN A 96 -7.84 -1.70 15.13
N PRO A 97 -8.58 -0.78 14.52
CA PRO A 97 -8.48 0.64 14.86
C PRO A 97 -9.04 0.91 16.25
N GLU A 98 -8.40 1.85 16.97
CA GLU A 98 -8.93 2.38 18.21
C GLU A 98 -10.33 2.99 17.98
N ALA A 99 -11.30 2.65 18.81
CA ALA A 99 -12.66 3.16 18.71
C ALA A 99 -13.34 3.27 20.09
N TYR A 100 -14.35 4.13 20.17
CA TYR A 100 -15.25 4.17 21.32
C TYR A 100 -16.69 4.10 20.84
N LEU A 101 -17.46 3.21 21.46
CA LEU A 101 -18.88 3.00 21.20
C LEU A 101 -19.72 3.56 22.35
N PRO A 102 -20.27 4.78 22.21
CA PRO A 102 -21.02 5.42 23.29
C PRO A 102 -22.27 4.66 23.75
N SER A 103 -22.90 3.92 22.81
CA SER A 103 -24.13 3.16 23.11
C SER A 103 -23.92 2.01 24.09
N SER A 104 -22.74 1.44 24.15
CA SER A 104 -22.38 0.33 25.05
C SER A 104 -21.28 0.68 26.05
N ASP A 105 -20.84 1.95 26.09
CA ASP A 105 -19.69 2.41 26.89
C ASP A 105 -18.45 1.51 26.71
N THR A 106 -18.18 1.14 25.46
CA THR A 106 -17.11 0.19 25.14
C THR A 106 -15.95 0.89 24.44
N TYR A 107 -14.78 0.87 25.07
CA TYR A 107 -13.54 1.29 24.44
C TYR A 107 -12.84 0.10 23.79
N ILE A 108 -12.52 0.23 22.52
CA ILE A 108 -11.77 -0.75 21.73
C ILE A 108 -10.34 -0.22 21.58
N GLU A 109 -9.40 -0.92 22.18
CA GLU A 109 -7.99 -0.57 22.06
C GLU A 109 -7.48 -0.88 20.64
N LYS A 110 -6.52 -0.06 20.18
CA LYS A 110 -5.81 -0.31 18.93
C LYS A 110 -4.98 -1.58 19.06
N ASP A 111 -5.16 -2.51 18.12
CA ASP A 111 -4.35 -3.72 18.00
C ASP A 111 -3.88 -3.89 16.56
N LEU A 112 -2.63 -4.31 16.37
CA LEU A 112 -2.03 -4.44 15.04
C LEU A 112 -0.86 -5.42 15.02
N ALA A 113 -0.67 -6.03 13.86
CA ALA A 113 0.52 -6.80 13.52
C ALA A 113 1.14 -6.20 12.26
N ILE A 114 2.42 -5.82 12.33
CA ILE A 114 3.17 -5.23 11.22
C ILE A 114 3.86 -6.35 10.44
N ASN A 115 3.80 -6.24 9.12
CA ASN A 115 4.55 -7.08 8.20
C ASN A 115 5.84 -6.37 7.78
N ASP A 116 6.98 -6.83 8.27
CA ASP A 116 8.30 -6.22 8.04
C ASP A 116 8.71 -6.23 6.55
N GLU A 117 8.25 -7.23 5.77
CA GLU A 117 8.52 -7.28 4.33
C GLU A 117 7.75 -6.20 3.58
N ILE A 118 6.48 -5.97 3.92
CA ILE A 118 5.69 -4.89 3.31
C ILE A 118 6.25 -3.53 3.74
N ASP A 119 6.71 -3.38 4.98
CA ASP A 119 7.32 -2.13 5.45
C ASP A 119 8.60 -1.81 4.67
N LYS A 120 9.47 -2.82 4.43
CA LYS A 120 10.63 -2.70 3.53
C LYS A 120 10.22 -2.22 2.13
N LEU A 121 9.20 -2.83 1.53
CA LEU A 121 8.72 -2.46 0.18
C LEU A 121 8.17 -1.03 0.14
N ARG A 122 7.54 -0.56 1.21
CA ARG A 122 7.08 0.84 1.33
C ARG A 122 8.25 1.82 1.40
N LEU A 123 9.30 1.49 2.16
CA LEU A 123 10.54 2.27 2.20
C LEU A 123 11.26 2.27 0.85
N ALA A 124 11.29 1.13 0.15
CA ALA A 124 11.85 1.03 -1.20
C ALA A 124 11.11 1.97 -2.17
N ALA A 125 9.76 1.97 -2.16
CA ALA A 125 8.95 2.83 -3.00
C ALA A 125 9.24 4.33 -2.76
N THR A 126 9.29 4.77 -1.51
CA THR A 126 9.59 6.17 -1.17
C THR A 126 11.02 6.56 -1.55
N SER A 127 11.98 5.67 -1.33
CA SER A 127 13.39 5.89 -1.71
C SER A 127 13.55 5.99 -3.23
N SER A 128 12.89 5.13 -4.00
CA SER A 128 12.89 5.17 -5.46
C SER A 128 12.29 6.47 -6.00
N LEU A 129 11.16 6.94 -5.45
CA LEU A 129 10.53 8.19 -5.84
C LEU A 129 11.43 9.41 -5.58
N LEU A 130 12.11 9.45 -4.42
CA LEU A 130 13.00 10.56 -4.05
C LEU A 130 14.41 10.46 -4.64
N SER A 131 14.74 9.37 -5.34
CA SER A 131 16.05 9.19 -5.99
C SER A 131 16.29 10.12 -7.17
N GLY A 132 15.23 10.73 -7.70
CA GLY A 132 15.25 11.55 -8.93
C GLY A 132 15.11 10.74 -10.21
N ARG A 133 14.85 9.42 -10.12
CA ARG A 133 14.50 8.56 -11.26
C ARG A 133 13.16 8.98 -11.85
N LYS A 134 13.01 8.80 -13.16
CA LYS A 134 11.72 8.97 -13.86
C LYS A 134 11.06 7.65 -14.22
N ASP A 135 11.80 6.56 -14.19
CA ASP A 135 11.39 5.22 -14.54
C ASP A 135 10.89 4.43 -13.31
N VAL A 136 9.94 5.02 -12.58
CA VAL A 136 9.36 4.45 -11.36
C VAL A 136 7.87 4.17 -11.57
N VAL A 137 7.46 2.93 -11.36
CA VAL A 137 6.05 2.52 -11.25
C VAL A 137 5.80 2.09 -9.80
N VAL A 138 4.83 2.70 -9.14
CA VAL A 138 4.40 2.27 -7.81
C VAL A 138 3.01 1.66 -7.93
N VAL A 139 2.87 0.40 -7.60
CA VAL A 139 1.58 -0.28 -7.50
C VAL A 139 1.08 -0.20 -6.06
N SER A 140 -0.06 0.39 -5.85
CA SER A 140 -0.60 0.67 -4.51
C SER A 140 -2.05 0.27 -4.36
N SER A 141 -2.44 0.00 -3.11
CA SER A 141 -3.84 0.02 -2.69
C SER A 141 -4.24 1.44 -2.25
N VAL A 142 -5.48 1.62 -1.81
CA VAL A 142 -5.95 2.91 -1.24
C VAL A 142 -5.14 3.39 -0.02
N SER A 143 -4.21 2.59 0.51
CA SER A 143 -3.29 3.01 1.55
C SER A 143 -2.41 4.20 1.16
N CYS A 144 -2.24 4.49 -0.13
CA CYS A 144 -1.49 5.64 -0.64
C CYS A 144 -2.05 7.00 -0.22
N ILE A 145 -3.34 7.08 0.13
CA ILE A 145 -3.98 8.33 0.57
C ILE A 145 -3.92 8.56 2.09
N TYR A 146 -3.37 7.60 2.85
CA TYR A 146 -3.21 7.73 4.30
C TYR A 146 -1.95 8.49 4.68
N GLY A 147 -1.98 9.09 5.89
CA GLY A 147 -0.90 9.90 6.41
C GLY A 147 0.45 9.17 6.46
N MET A 148 1.48 9.89 5.99
CA MET A 148 2.89 9.51 6.04
C MET A 148 3.72 10.63 6.66
N GLY A 149 5.03 10.36 6.87
CA GLY A 149 5.99 11.38 7.23
C GLY A 149 6.17 12.45 6.11
N ASN A 150 6.73 13.58 6.50
CA ASN A 150 7.02 14.68 5.58
C ASN A 150 8.11 14.28 4.58
N PRO A 151 7.88 14.34 3.25
CA PRO A 151 8.90 14.02 2.24
C PRO A 151 10.18 14.83 2.39
N SER A 152 10.07 16.11 2.76
CA SER A 152 11.24 16.98 2.95
C SER A 152 12.11 16.54 4.12
N ASP A 153 11.53 16.11 5.23
CA ASP A 153 12.26 15.62 6.38
C ASP A 153 12.95 14.29 6.05
N PHE A 154 12.28 13.43 5.31
CA PHE A 154 12.87 12.19 4.82
C PHE A 154 14.05 12.47 3.89
N TYR A 155 13.90 13.37 2.91
CA TYR A 155 14.94 13.72 1.95
C TYR A 155 16.16 14.40 2.61
N ASN A 156 15.94 15.30 3.57
CA ASN A 156 17.01 16.02 4.28
C ASN A 156 17.89 15.10 5.14
N ASN A 157 17.41 13.91 5.48
CA ASN A 157 18.14 12.90 6.22
C ASN A 157 18.79 11.83 5.33
N VAL A 158 18.77 12.00 4.00
CA VAL A 158 19.53 11.15 3.08
C VAL A 158 21.03 11.42 3.25
N ILE A 159 21.82 10.33 3.36
CA ILE A 159 23.26 10.41 3.48
C ILE A 159 23.86 10.11 2.10
N GLU A 160 24.50 11.11 1.51
CA GLU A 160 25.23 10.95 0.25
C GLU A 160 26.70 10.68 0.55
N ILE A 161 27.24 9.59 -0.01
CA ILE A 161 28.64 9.19 0.11
C ILE A 161 29.23 8.98 -1.27
N GLN A 162 30.53 9.27 -1.40
CA GLN A 162 31.27 9.10 -2.65
C GLN A 162 32.68 8.57 -2.36
N GLN A 163 33.08 7.54 -3.12
CA GLN A 163 34.43 6.98 -3.04
C GLN A 163 35.48 8.05 -3.31
N GLY A 164 36.57 8.02 -2.53
CA GLY A 164 37.67 8.96 -2.64
C GLY A 164 37.39 10.37 -2.11
N LYS A 165 36.22 10.62 -1.53
CA LYS A 165 35.93 11.89 -0.86
C LYS A 165 36.08 11.77 0.66
N ALA A 166 36.58 12.83 1.27
CA ALA A 166 36.65 12.95 2.71
C ALA A 166 35.25 12.98 3.33
N PHE A 167 35.03 12.07 4.25
CA PHE A 167 33.82 11.99 5.07
C PHE A 167 34.20 11.40 6.43
N SER A 168 34.31 12.25 7.46
CA SER A 168 34.69 11.74 8.77
C SER A 168 33.77 10.60 9.23
N ARG A 169 34.40 9.45 9.53
CA ARG A 169 33.68 8.25 9.99
C ARG A 169 32.76 8.54 11.18
N ASN A 170 33.20 9.35 12.14
CA ASN A 170 32.41 9.68 13.32
C ASN A 170 31.17 10.53 12.95
N VAL A 171 31.30 11.43 11.99
CA VAL A 171 30.18 12.21 11.45
C VAL A 171 29.20 11.29 10.70
N PHE A 172 29.74 10.37 9.90
CA PHE A 172 28.95 9.36 9.19
C PHE A 172 28.11 8.50 10.15
N LEU A 173 28.71 7.97 11.21
CA LEU A 173 28.00 7.16 12.21
C LEU A 173 26.89 7.96 12.93
N ARG A 174 27.12 9.24 13.22
CA ARG A 174 26.08 10.12 13.77
C ARG A 174 24.92 10.30 12.79
N ARG A 175 25.23 10.56 11.53
CA ARG A 175 24.20 10.69 10.49
C ARG A 175 23.37 9.42 10.30
N LEU A 176 23.97 8.22 10.45
CA LEU A 176 23.22 6.97 10.45
C LEU A 176 22.20 6.92 11.61
N VAL A 177 22.62 7.31 12.81
CA VAL A 177 21.71 7.37 13.97
C VAL A 177 20.62 8.43 13.76
N ASP A 178 20.98 9.61 13.24
CA ASP A 178 20.01 10.67 12.91
C ASP A 178 19.02 10.20 11.83
N SER A 179 19.44 9.31 10.93
CA SER A 179 18.60 8.66 9.92
C SER A 179 17.89 7.40 10.43
N LEU A 180 17.82 7.23 11.75
CA LEU A 180 17.12 6.16 12.49
C LEU A 180 17.68 4.75 12.29
N TYR A 181 18.94 4.60 11.84
CA TYR A 181 19.62 3.32 11.93
C TYR A 181 20.12 3.06 13.35
N VAL A 182 19.97 1.82 13.81
CA VAL A 182 20.38 1.41 15.16
C VAL A 182 21.71 0.66 15.11
N ARG A 183 22.66 1.04 15.96
CA ARG A 183 23.91 0.28 16.07
C ARG A 183 23.69 -1.05 16.78
N ASN A 184 24.02 -2.13 16.12
CA ASN A 184 24.01 -3.48 16.70
C ASN A 184 25.21 -4.27 16.14
N ASP A 185 26.24 -4.46 16.99
CA ASP A 185 27.46 -5.13 16.57
C ASP A 185 27.35 -6.68 16.66
N ILE A 186 26.27 -7.20 17.25
CA ILE A 186 26.05 -8.64 17.49
C ILE A 186 25.12 -9.21 16.42
N ASP A 187 23.93 -8.66 16.32
CA ASP A 187 22.87 -9.15 15.44
C ASP A 187 22.47 -8.06 14.45
N LEU A 188 22.84 -8.27 13.18
CA LEU A 188 22.68 -7.26 12.14
C LEU A 188 21.39 -7.55 11.35
N ASN A 189 20.33 -6.87 11.75
CA ASN A 189 19.02 -6.92 11.09
C ASN A 189 18.77 -5.67 10.24
N ARG A 190 17.71 -5.66 9.42
CA ARG A 190 17.30 -4.46 8.63
C ARG A 190 17.15 -3.24 9.53
N GLY A 191 17.65 -2.10 9.05
CA GLY A 191 17.67 -0.86 9.83
C GLY A 191 18.79 -0.79 10.88
N ASN A 192 19.69 -1.79 10.93
CA ASN A 192 20.83 -1.78 11.82
C ASN A 192 22.15 -1.53 11.07
N PHE A 193 23.15 -1.04 11.79
CA PHE A 193 24.51 -1.01 11.32
C PHE A 193 25.47 -1.54 12.38
N ARG A 194 26.62 -2.05 11.95
CA ARG A 194 27.71 -2.47 12.82
C ARG A 194 29.03 -1.86 12.37
N VAL A 195 29.97 -1.74 13.31
CA VAL A 195 31.28 -1.18 13.06
C VAL A 195 32.36 -2.18 13.46
N LYS A 196 33.22 -2.55 12.51
CA LYS A 196 34.38 -3.42 12.73
C LYS A 196 35.64 -2.75 12.18
N GLY A 197 36.43 -2.10 13.06
CA GLY A 197 37.60 -1.31 12.65
C GLY A 197 37.19 -0.15 11.73
N ASP A 198 37.72 -0.14 10.52
CA ASP A 198 37.44 0.89 9.51
C ASP A 198 36.26 0.53 8.59
N THR A 199 35.63 -0.61 8.85
CA THR A 199 34.47 -1.09 8.07
C THR A 199 33.17 -0.82 8.81
N VAL A 200 32.19 -0.26 8.08
CA VAL A 200 30.82 -0.06 8.53
C VAL A 200 29.89 -0.86 7.62
N ASP A 201 29.24 -1.88 8.17
CA ASP A 201 28.21 -2.64 7.48
C ASP A 201 26.82 -2.11 7.87
N ILE A 202 26.00 -1.77 6.90
CA ILE A 202 24.65 -1.22 7.08
C ILE A 202 23.67 -2.18 6.42
N TYR A 203 22.73 -2.74 7.20
CA TYR A 203 21.62 -3.47 6.62
C TYR A 203 20.53 -2.47 6.27
N LEU A 204 20.43 -2.15 4.98
CA LEU A 204 19.48 -1.15 4.49
C LEU A 204 18.03 -1.54 4.84
N ALA A 205 17.27 -0.57 5.34
CA ALA A 205 15.88 -0.82 5.75
C ALA A 205 14.94 -1.11 4.57
N TYR A 206 15.35 -0.71 3.36
CA TYR A 206 14.58 -0.79 2.11
C TYR A 206 15.13 -1.82 1.10
N ALA A 207 16.12 -2.65 1.49
CA ALA A 207 16.76 -3.63 0.61
C ALA A 207 17.09 -4.93 1.37
N ASP A 208 17.42 -5.98 0.62
CA ASP A 208 17.77 -7.29 1.19
C ASP A 208 19.28 -7.47 1.36
N ASN A 209 20.08 -6.55 0.84
CA ASN A 209 21.54 -6.61 0.89
C ASN A 209 22.13 -5.63 1.89
N LEU A 210 23.35 -5.90 2.31
CA LEU A 210 24.14 -4.99 3.13
C LEU A 210 24.86 -3.98 2.24
N LEU A 211 24.97 -2.75 2.72
CA LEU A 211 25.90 -1.77 2.20
C LEU A 211 27.13 -1.72 3.11
N ARG A 212 28.29 -2.06 2.57
CA ARG A 212 29.57 -2.02 3.26
C ARG A 212 30.34 -0.79 2.83
N ILE A 213 30.73 0.03 3.81
CA ILE A 213 31.59 1.20 3.60
C ILE A 213 32.90 0.94 4.30
N ILE A 214 34.00 1.04 3.54
CA ILE A 214 35.35 0.92 4.08
C ILE A 214 35.97 2.34 4.11
N PHE A 215 36.52 2.72 5.26
CA PHE A 215 37.20 4.00 5.47
C PHE A 215 38.69 3.82 5.51
N TRP A 216 39.42 4.78 4.98
CA TRP A 216 40.86 4.95 5.21
C TRP A 216 41.07 6.29 5.89
N GLY A 217 41.20 6.27 7.23
CA GLY A 217 41.12 7.49 8.02
C GLY A 217 39.77 8.16 7.94
N ASP A 218 39.71 9.38 7.40
CA ASP A 218 38.47 10.13 7.14
C ASP A 218 38.04 10.10 5.67
N ASP A 219 38.67 9.27 4.83
CA ASP A 219 38.28 9.12 3.42
C ASP A 219 37.48 7.84 3.21
N VAL A 220 36.50 7.89 2.31
CA VAL A 220 35.74 6.72 1.87
C VAL A 220 36.57 5.95 0.84
N ASP A 221 37.13 4.79 1.23
CA ASP A 221 37.95 3.95 0.37
C ASP A 221 37.14 3.13 -0.61
N SER A 222 36.08 2.44 -0.14
CA SER A 222 35.18 1.69 -1.02
C SER A 222 33.73 1.67 -0.51
N ILE A 223 32.79 1.50 -1.46
CA ILE A 223 31.35 1.35 -1.25
C ILE A 223 30.92 0.07 -1.95
N GLU A 224 30.48 -0.93 -1.20
CA GLU A 224 30.19 -2.26 -1.70
C GLU A 224 28.81 -2.73 -1.27
N GLU A 225 28.08 -3.36 -2.19
CA GLU A 225 26.87 -4.14 -1.88
C GLU A 225 27.30 -5.58 -1.59
N VAL A 226 26.84 -6.13 -0.48
CA VAL A 226 27.27 -7.42 0.04
C VAL A 226 26.07 -8.28 0.38
N ASP A 227 26.09 -9.53 -0.04
CA ASP A 227 25.10 -10.52 0.37
C ASP A 227 25.20 -10.80 1.89
N PRO A 228 24.11 -10.66 2.65
CA PRO A 228 24.14 -10.76 4.11
C PRO A 228 24.47 -12.17 4.62
N ILE A 229 24.21 -13.21 3.82
CA ILE A 229 24.37 -14.61 4.20
C ILE A 229 25.79 -15.09 3.88
N SER A 230 26.23 -14.90 2.63
CA SER A 230 27.54 -15.38 2.16
C SER A 230 28.67 -14.41 2.44
N GLY A 231 28.37 -13.13 2.67
CA GLY A 231 29.37 -12.06 2.82
C GLY A 231 30.10 -11.70 1.52
N VAL A 232 29.63 -12.18 0.38
CA VAL A 232 30.25 -11.94 -0.94
C VAL A 232 29.81 -10.56 -1.45
N THR A 233 30.76 -9.80 -2.01
CA THR A 233 30.47 -8.52 -2.68
C THR A 233 29.74 -8.78 -3.99
N ILE A 234 28.54 -8.18 -4.13
CA ILE A 234 27.66 -8.29 -5.30
C ILE A 234 27.98 -7.18 -6.30
N ALA A 235 28.15 -5.94 -5.80
CA ALA A 235 28.41 -4.76 -6.61
C ALA A 235 29.31 -3.75 -5.89
N ARG A 236 29.93 -2.84 -6.66
CA ARG A 236 30.70 -1.71 -6.16
C ARG A 236 30.18 -0.42 -6.76
N PHE A 237 30.21 0.64 -5.98
CA PHE A 237 29.67 1.94 -6.36
C PHE A 237 30.69 3.06 -6.17
N ASP A 238 30.74 3.98 -7.11
CA ASP A 238 31.51 5.22 -6.97
C ASP A 238 30.81 6.22 -6.01
N ALA A 239 29.48 6.18 -5.97
CA ALA A 239 28.66 7.00 -5.07
C ALA A 239 27.38 6.26 -4.69
N TYR A 240 26.87 6.52 -3.49
CA TYR A 240 25.64 5.91 -3.00
C TYR A 240 24.84 6.88 -2.15
N LYS A 241 23.48 6.72 -2.17
CA LYS A 241 22.55 7.45 -1.31
C LYS A 241 21.91 6.49 -0.33
N ILE A 242 22.15 6.72 0.96
CA ILE A 242 21.52 5.95 2.03
C ILE A 242 20.29 6.70 2.51
N TYR A 243 19.12 6.08 2.35
CA TYR A 243 17.85 6.64 2.79
C TYR A 243 17.56 6.27 4.24
N PRO A 244 16.75 7.08 4.96
CA PRO A 244 16.37 6.80 6.34
C PRO A 244 15.75 5.43 6.57
N ALA A 245 15.92 4.89 7.76
CA ALA A 245 15.37 3.58 8.14
C ALA A 245 13.89 3.61 8.52
N ASN A 246 13.24 4.77 8.56
CA ASN A 246 11.83 4.90 8.87
C ASN A 246 11.20 6.04 8.06
N LEU A 247 9.92 5.91 7.71
CA LEU A 247 9.16 6.93 6.97
C LEU A 247 8.82 8.16 7.83
N PHE A 248 8.74 8.00 9.15
CA PHE A 248 8.42 9.08 10.07
C PHE A 248 9.70 9.64 10.70
N MET A 249 10.29 10.60 10.01
CA MET A 249 11.48 11.31 10.48
C MET A 249 11.08 12.50 11.35
N THR A 250 11.79 12.68 12.46
CA THR A 250 11.64 13.86 13.33
C THR A 250 12.99 14.22 13.97
N THR A 251 13.23 15.50 14.19
CA THR A 251 14.42 15.98 14.92
C THR A 251 14.10 16.13 16.40
N LYS A 252 15.14 16.15 17.25
CA LYS A 252 14.97 16.39 18.68
C LYS A 252 14.29 17.74 18.95
N GLU A 253 14.65 18.77 18.18
CA GLU A 253 14.04 20.10 18.28
C GLU A 253 12.56 20.08 17.90
N ALA A 254 12.22 19.36 16.82
CA ALA A 254 10.83 19.19 16.38
C ALA A 254 10.01 18.39 17.43
N THR A 255 10.61 17.36 18.03
CA THR A 255 9.97 16.58 19.09
C THR A 255 9.69 17.44 20.34
N LEU A 256 10.67 18.24 20.79
CA LEU A 256 10.48 19.12 21.96
C LEU A 256 9.41 20.18 21.69
N ARG A 257 9.41 20.77 20.50
CA ARG A 257 8.36 21.72 20.08
C ARG A 257 6.99 21.05 20.08
N ALA A 258 6.88 19.86 19.47
CA ALA A 258 5.62 19.11 19.40
C ALA A 258 5.08 18.79 20.80
N ILE A 259 5.93 18.34 21.74
CA ILE A 259 5.52 18.08 23.12
C ILE A 259 4.94 19.34 23.77
N HIS A 260 5.59 20.49 23.60
CA HIS A 260 5.12 21.75 24.19
C HIS A 260 3.75 22.16 23.61
N GLU A 261 3.59 22.07 22.28
CA GLU A 261 2.30 22.39 21.64
C GLU A 261 1.18 21.40 22.05
N ILE A 262 1.51 20.12 22.27
CA ILE A 262 0.58 19.11 22.76
C ILE A 262 0.13 19.43 24.18
N GLU A 263 1.05 19.83 25.06
CA GLU A 263 0.75 20.21 26.45
C GLU A 263 -0.14 21.45 26.52
N ASP A 264 0.12 22.44 25.66
CA ASP A 264 -0.72 23.65 25.55
C ASP A 264 -2.15 23.30 25.09
N ASP A 265 -2.29 22.43 24.08
CA ASP A 265 -3.60 22.02 23.57
C ASP A 265 -4.32 21.08 24.56
N LEU A 266 -3.57 20.26 25.31
CA LEU A 266 -4.12 19.47 26.40
C LEU A 266 -4.74 20.37 27.46
N HIS A 267 -4.02 21.39 27.91
CA HIS A 267 -4.51 22.33 28.92
C HIS A 267 -5.82 23.01 28.49
N LYS A 268 -5.87 23.50 27.24
CA LYS A 268 -7.08 24.11 26.66
C LYS A 268 -8.25 23.13 26.61
N GLN A 269 -8.01 21.90 26.19
CA GLN A 269 -9.06 20.89 26.04
C GLN A 269 -9.59 20.40 27.39
N VAL A 270 -8.71 20.24 28.37
CA VAL A 270 -9.11 19.90 29.76
C VAL A 270 -9.99 21.01 30.36
N GLN A 271 -9.58 22.26 30.24
CA GLN A 271 -10.40 23.41 30.71
C GLN A 271 -11.76 23.45 29.99
N TRP A 272 -11.79 23.15 28.71
CA TRP A 272 -13.05 23.10 27.96
C TRP A 272 -13.98 22.02 28.53
N PHE A 273 -13.50 20.79 28.77
CA PHE A 273 -14.30 19.72 29.37
C PHE A 273 -14.79 20.08 30.78
N GLU A 274 -13.95 20.71 31.62
CA GLU A 274 -14.32 21.15 32.96
C GLU A 274 -15.45 22.21 32.92
N ASN A 275 -15.33 23.18 32.00
CA ASN A 275 -16.34 24.23 31.82
C ASN A 275 -17.68 23.68 31.31
N GLU A 276 -17.65 22.61 30.49
CA GLU A 276 -18.84 21.89 30.01
C GLU A 276 -19.42 20.91 31.06
N GLY A 277 -18.85 20.86 32.29
CA GLY A 277 -19.31 19.94 33.32
C GLY A 277 -18.98 18.48 33.10
N ARG A 278 -17.90 18.18 32.35
CA ARG A 278 -17.45 16.86 31.96
C ARG A 278 -16.10 16.47 32.59
N PRO A 279 -16.03 16.35 33.94
CA PRO A 279 -14.76 16.12 34.64
C PRO A 279 -14.15 14.74 34.40
N PHE A 280 -14.94 13.73 34.04
CA PHE A 280 -14.44 12.39 33.74
C PHE A 280 -13.66 12.37 32.44
N GLU A 281 -14.16 13.03 31.40
CA GLU A 281 -13.48 13.18 30.12
C GLU A 281 -12.21 14.04 30.26
N ALA A 282 -12.28 15.11 31.02
CA ALA A 282 -11.12 15.94 31.34
C ALA A 282 -9.99 15.13 31.98
N LYS A 283 -10.32 14.36 33.02
CA LYS A 283 -9.36 13.52 33.75
C LYS A 283 -8.78 12.44 32.84
N ARG A 284 -9.62 11.71 32.06
CA ARG A 284 -9.20 10.67 31.13
C ARG A 284 -8.21 11.21 30.10
N LEU A 285 -8.54 12.35 29.49
CA LEU A 285 -7.68 12.99 28.50
C LEU A 285 -6.34 13.39 29.11
N GLN A 286 -6.37 14.01 30.29
CA GLN A 286 -5.16 14.46 30.99
C GLN A 286 -4.24 13.28 31.32
N GLU A 287 -4.76 12.20 31.91
CA GLU A 287 -3.98 11.01 32.26
C GLU A 287 -3.36 10.38 31.01
N ARG A 288 -4.14 10.21 29.94
CA ARG A 288 -3.68 9.60 28.69
C ARG A 288 -2.58 10.42 28.02
N VAL A 289 -2.81 11.70 27.80
CA VAL A 289 -1.85 12.54 27.07
C VAL A 289 -0.59 12.77 27.90
N THR A 290 -0.70 12.92 29.22
CA THR A 290 0.49 13.03 30.09
C THR A 290 1.35 11.78 29.99
N TYR A 291 0.75 10.59 30.07
CA TYR A 291 1.47 9.34 29.90
C TYR A 291 2.12 9.23 28.50
N ASP A 292 1.40 9.56 27.43
CA ASP A 292 1.94 9.56 26.07
C ASP A 292 3.15 10.50 25.93
N MET A 293 3.11 11.68 26.57
CA MET A 293 4.23 12.64 26.55
C MET A 293 5.45 12.15 27.34
N GLU A 294 5.25 11.46 28.45
CA GLU A 294 6.34 10.80 29.18
C GLU A 294 7.00 9.74 28.33
N MET A 295 6.21 8.89 27.67
CA MET A 295 6.74 7.85 26.78
C MET A 295 7.53 8.44 25.61
N ILE A 296 7.05 9.53 24.99
CA ILE A 296 7.77 10.20 23.90
C ILE A 296 9.08 10.83 24.39
N ARG A 297 9.11 11.40 25.61
CA ARG A 297 10.35 11.97 26.19
C ARG A 297 11.41 10.90 26.46
N GLU A 298 10.99 9.77 27.04
CA GLU A 298 11.92 8.73 27.48
C GLU A 298 12.31 7.76 26.35
N LEU A 299 11.35 7.36 25.51
CA LEU A 299 11.54 6.32 24.50
C LEU A 299 11.50 6.85 23.05
N GLY A 300 11.11 8.11 22.85
CA GLY A 300 10.93 8.69 21.51
C GLY A 300 9.63 8.29 20.81
N HIS A 301 8.79 7.46 21.41
CA HIS A 301 7.52 7.02 20.83
C HIS A 301 6.47 6.69 21.90
N CYS A 302 5.20 6.64 21.49
CA CYS A 302 4.10 6.12 22.31
C CYS A 302 3.11 5.34 21.43
N SER A 303 2.24 4.54 22.07
CA SER A 303 1.14 3.87 21.38
C SER A 303 0.14 4.90 20.84
N GLY A 304 -0.09 4.90 19.52
CA GLY A 304 -0.96 5.87 18.85
C GLY A 304 -0.30 7.22 18.59
N ILE A 305 1.03 7.28 18.48
CA ILE A 305 1.80 8.51 18.20
C ILE A 305 1.29 9.23 16.94
N GLU A 306 0.72 8.51 15.99
CA GLU A 306 0.10 9.07 14.78
C GLU A 306 -1.01 10.07 15.07
N ASN A 307 -1.68 9.99 16.22
CA ASN A 307 -2.69 10.96 16.64
C ASN A 307 -2.10 12.34 16.95
N TYR A 308 -0.78 12.42 17.10
CA TYR A 308 -0.02 13.65 17.32
C TYR A 308 0.76 14.10 16.07
N SER A 309 0.60 13.43 14.92
CA SER A 309 1.39 13.68 13.70
C SER A 309 1.39 15.15 13.28
N ARG A 310 0.27 15.87 13.43
CA ARG A 310 0.17 17.28 13.10
C ARG A 310 1.24 18.15 13.78
N TYR A 311 1.53 17.89 15.06
CA TYR A 311 2.51 18.65 15.83
C TYR A 311 3.95 18.35 15.37
N PHE A 312 4.25 17.09 15.10
CA PHE A 312 5.57 16.68 14.59
C PHE A 312 5.84 17.27 13.22
N ASP A 313 4.85 17.25 12.34
CA ASP A 313 4.95 17.82 10.99
C ASP A 313 4.89 19.35 10.97
N GLY A 314 4.53 20.02 12.07
CA GLY A 314 4.31 21.46 12.14
C GLY A 314 3.14 21.96 11.29
N ARG A 315 2.16 21.09 11.00
CA ARG A 315 0.98 21.42 10.19
C ARG A 315 -0.06 22.19 10.99
N LYS A 316 -0.78 23.08 10.29
CA LYS A 316 -1.93 23.78 10.89
C LYS A 316 -3.10 22.82 11.10
N ALA A 317 -3.93 23.10 12.11
CA ALA A 317 -5.17 22.36 12.36
C ALA A 317 -6.05 22.34 11.09
N GLY A 318 -6.61 21.16 10.78
CA GLY A 318 -7.48 20.94 9.60
C GLY A 318 -6.75 20.77 8.28
N SER A 319 -5.44 21.00 8.19
CA SER A 319 -4.67 20.75 6.97
C SER A 319 -4.60 19.26 6.65
N ARG A 320 -4.49 18.92 5.35
CA ARG A 320 -4.32 17.54 4.93
C ARG A 320 -2.98 16.97 5.42
N PRO A 321 -2.90 15.67 5.74
CA PRO A 321 -1.62 15.01 5.99
C PRO A 321 -0.81 14.87 4.71
N TYR A 322 0.50 14.66 4.85
CA TYR A 322 1.33 14.15 3.77
C TYR A 322 0.94 12.69 3.47
N CYS A 323 1.01 12.29 2.23
CA CYS A 323 0.71 10.93 1.79
C CYS A 323 1.68 10.49 0.68
N LEU A 324 1.54 9.29 0.13
CA LEU A 324 2.43 8.78 -0.92
C LEU A 324 2.49 9.72 -2.14
N LEU A 325 1.39 10.39 -2.48
CA LEU A 325 1.34 11.28 -3.64
C LEU A 325 2.30 12.49 -3.48
N ASP A 326 2.61 12.90 -2.24
CA ASP A 326 3.58 13.99 -1.98
C ASP A 326 5.04 13.59 -2.25
N PHE A 327 5.33 12.30 -2.39
CA PHE A 327 6.66 11.79 -2.75
C PHE A 327 6.88 11.74 -4.26
N PHE A 328 5.80 11.79 -5.05
CA PHE A 328 5.91 11.88 -6.50
C PHE A 328 6.37 13.27 -6.95
N PRO A 329 7.08 13.37 -8.10
CA PRO A 329 7.33 14.68 -8.71
C PRO A 329 6.01 15.31 -9.19
N GLU A 330 6.03 16.61 -9.51
CA GLU A 330 4.81 17.31 -9.97
C GLU A 330 4.19 16.71 -11.25
N ASP A 331 5.04 16.16 -12.12
CA ASP A 331 4.63 15.53 -13.40
C ASP A 331 4.68 14.01 -13.28
N PHE A 332 3.56 13.41 -12.92
CA PHE A 332 3.37 11.97 -12.83
C PHE A 332 1.97 11.56 -13.31
N LEU A 333 1.81 10.31 -13.68
CA LEU A 333 0.55 9.72 -14.10
C LEU A 333 -0.07 8.89 -12.98
N ILE A 334 -1.38 8.97 -12.82
CA ILE A 334 -2.17 8.04 -11.99
C ILE A 334 -2.97 7.13 -12.93
N VAL A 335 -2.87 5.83 -12.71
CA VAL A 335 -3.73 4.82 -13.33
C VAL A 335 -4.59 4.21 -12.24
N ILE A 336 -5.90 4.30 -12.36
CA ILE A 336 -6.85 3.72 -11.39
C ILE A 336 -7.44 2.48 -12.01
N ASP A 337 -6.96 1.32 -11.56
CA ASP A 337 -7.45 0.03 -12.02
C ASP A 337 -8.78 -0.33 -11.34
N GLU A 338 -9.67 -1.00 -12.08
CA GLU A 338 -11.06 -1.26 -11.70
C GLU A 338 -11.69 -0.01 -11.05
N SER A 339 -11.63 1.09 -11.79
CA SER A 339 -11.96 2.45 -11.30
C SER A 339 -13.37 2.56 -10.75
N HIS A 340 -14.33 1.83 -11.32
CA HIS A 340 -15.72 1.76 -10.85
C HIS A 340 -15.85 1.25 -9.40
N VAL A 341 -14.84 0.54 -8.88
CA VAL A 341 -14.74 0.11 -7.47
C VAL A 341 -13.77 0.99 -6.69
N SER A 342 -12.60 1.29 -7.27
CA SER A 342 -11.52 2.02 -6.59
C SER A 342 -11.91 3.46 -6.25
N VAL A 343 -12.59 4.18 -7.14
CA VAL A 343 -13.00 5.58 -6.92
C VAL A 343 -14.02 5.71 -5.78
N PRO A 344 -15.12 4.92 -5.73
CA PRO A 344 -16.02 4.93 -4.58
C PRO A 344 -15.33 4.59 -3.25
N GLN A 345 -14.35 3.67 -3.27
CA GLN A 345 -13.59 3.30 -2.08
C GLN A 345 -12.76 4.49 -1.57
N ILE A 346 -12.02 5.21 -2.43
CA ILE A 346 -11.28 6.41 -2.05
C ILE A 346 -12.21 7.44 -1.41
N ARG A 347 -13.40 7.64 -1.99
CA ARG A 347 -14.40 8.59 -1.50
C ARG A 347 -14.92 8.24 -0.11
N ALA A 348 -15.08 6.96 0.19
CA ALA A 348 -15.64 6.48 1.46
C ALA A 348 -14.64 6.55 2.64
N MET A 349 -13.32 6.48 2.38
CA MET A 349 -12.29 6.33 3.42
C MET A 349 -12.32 7.44 4.48
N TYR A 350 -12.42 8.70 4.07
CA TYR A 350 -12.44 9.83 5.00
C TYR A 350 -13.64 9.80 5.96
N GLY A 351 -14.83 9.50 5.44
CA GLY A 351 -16.05 9.50 6.25
C GLY A 351 -16.04 8.48 7.37
N GLY A 352 -15.57 7.27 7.09
CA GLY A 352 -15.45 6.19 8.07
C GLY A 352 -14.44 6.50 9.18
N ASP A 353 -13.25 7.00 8.81
CA ASP A 353 -12.21 7.39 9.78
C ASP A 353 -12.67 8.55 10.67
N ARG A 354 -13.30 9.56 10.07
CA ARG A 354 -13.81 10.74 10.78
C ARG A 354 -14.87 10.37 11.82
N ALA A 355 -15.85 9.55 11.46
CA ALA A 355 -16.93 9.16 12.35
C ALA A 355 -16.40 8.46 13.61
N ARG A 356 -15.42 7.58 13.46
CA ARG A 356 -14.75 6.89 14.56
C ARG A 356 -14.00 7.85 15.48
N LYS A 357 -13.25 8.79 14.91
CA LYS A 357 -12.41 9.74 15.68
C LYS A 357 -13.20 10.80 16.40
N ILE A 358 -14.35 11.21 15.88
CA ILE A 358 -15.27 12.13 16.59
C ILE A 358 -15.56 11.60 17.98
N ASN A 359 -15.97 10.34 18.11
CA ASN A 359 -16.26 9.73 19.41
C ASN A 359 -15.04 9.72 20.34
N LEU A 360 -13.85 9.40 19.82
CA LEU A 360 -12.61 9.40 20.61
C LEU A 360 -12.27 10.79 21.18
N VAL A 361 -12.48 11.84 20.41
CA VAL A 361 -12.24 13.23 20.83
C VAL A 361 -13.34 13.72 21.76
N GLU A 362 -14.59 13.50 21.41
CA GLU A 362 -15.75 13.97 22.18
C GLU A 362 -15.80 13.35 23.58
N TYR A 363 -15.40 12.08 23.72
CA TYR A 363 -15.40 11.39 25.02
C TYR A 363 -14.03 11.39 25.74
N GLY A 364 -13.09 12.28 25.33
CA GLY A 364 -11.83 12.51 26.04
C GLY A 364 -10.80 11.39 25.96
N PHE A 365 -10.84 10.56 24.93
CA PHE A 365 -9.81 9.55 24.67
C PHE A 365 -8.63 10.11 23.89
N ARG A 366 -8.87 11.12 23.01
CA ARG A 366 -7.84 11.75 22.18
C ARG A 366 -8.03 13.27 22.11
N LEU A 367 -6.93 14.00 21.86
CA LEU A 367 -6.97 15.43 21.54
C LEU A 367 -7.64 15.68 20.18
N PRO A 368 -8.20 16.87 19.94
CA PRO A 368 -8.75 17.25 18.63
C PRO A 368 -7.78 17.06 17.48
N ALA A 369 -6.47 17.15 17.71
CA ALA A 369 -5.44 16.90 16.72
C ALA A 369 -5.49 15.50 16.08
N ALA A 370 -6.06 14.50 16.77
CA ALA A 370 -6.27 13.16 16.22
C ALA A 370 -7.13 13.17 14.94
N MET A 371 -8.00 14.19 14.79
CA MET A 371 -8.81 14.39 13.58
C MET A 371 -7.97 14.72 12.33
N ASP A 372 -6.74 15.24 12.52
CA ASP A 372 -5.84 15.63 11.43
C ASP A 372 -4.93 14.48 10.96
N ASN A 373 -4.91 13.37 11.70
CA ASN A 373 -4.34 12.10 11.22
C ASN A 373 -5.43 11.30 10.49
N ARG A 374 -5.61 11.54 9.22
CA ARG A 374 -6.72 11.04 8.43
C ARG A 374 -6.30 10.70 7.00
N PRO A 375 -7.05 9.87 6.27
CA PRO A 375 -6.86 9.80 4.83
C PRO A 375 -7.22 11.13 4.16
N LEU A 376 -6.78 11.32 2.95
CA LEU A 376 -7.19 12.46 2.12
C LEU A 376 -8.72 12.47 1.98
N LYS A 377 -9.30 13.66 1.93
CA LYS A 377 -10.64 13.82 1.38
C LYS A 377 -10.60 13.56 -0.12
N PHE A 378 -11.73 13.20 -0.69
CA PHE A 378 -11.80 12.91 -2.13
C PHE A 378 -11.39 14.12 -2.99
N GLU A 379 -11.81 15.32 -2.60
CA GLU A 379 -11.47 16.58 -3.26
C GLU A 379 -9.95 16.84 -3.20
N GLU A 380 -9.30 16.59 -2.05
CA GLU A 380 -7.86 16.72 -1.90
C GLU A 380 -7.09 15.72 -2.79
N PHE A 381 -7.60 14.49 -2.90
CA PHE A 381 -7.05 13.50 -3.83
C PHE A 381 -7.20 13.96 -5.28
N ALA A 382 -8.38 14.44 -5.67
CA ALA A 382 -8.65 14.91 -7.03
C ALA A 382 -7.78 16.13 -7.44
N GLU A 383 -7.49 17.04 -6.50
CA GLU A 383 -6.58 18.16 -6.72
C GLU A 383 -5.13 17.73 -6.98
N MET A 384 -4.68 16.64 -6.34
CA MET A 384 -3.35 16.08 -6.55
C MET A 384 -3.25 15.23 -7.82
N ALA A 385 -4.35 14.63 -8.26
CA ALA A 385 -4.45 13.76 -9.42
C ALA A 385 -4.58 14.58 -10.72
N LYS A 386 -3.48 15.20 -11.18
CA LYS A 386 -3.48 16.12 -12.33
C LYS A 386 -3.70 15.41 -13.67
N GLN A 387 -3.22 14.19 -13.83
CA GLN A 387 -3.44 13.34 -15.00
C GLN A 387 -3.83 11.94 -14.55
N VAL A 388 -4.98 11.46 -15.00
CA VAL A 388 -5.53 10.16 -14.59
C VAL A 388 -5.97 9.36 -15.80
N ILE A 389 -5.64 8.07 -15.82
CA ILE A 389 -6.28 7.07 -16.68
C ILE A 389 -7.13 6.16 -15.80
N TYR A 390 -8.44 6.20 -16.02
CA TYR A 390 -9.38 5.27 -15.42
C TYR A 390 -9.45 4.00 -16.26
N VAL A 391 -9.24 2.84 -15.64
CA VAL A 391 -9.28 1.54 -16.33
C VAL A 391 -10.44 0.74 -15.77
N SER A 392 -11.36 0.32 -16.62
CA SER A 392 -12.52 -0.48 -16.21
C SER A 392 -13.14 -1.22 -17.39
N ALA A 393 -13.73 -2.37 -17.11
CA ALA A 393 -14.63 -3.04 -18.06
C ALA A 393 -16.04 -2.41 -18.06
N THR A 394 -16.41 -1.76 -16.95
CA THR A 394 -17.73 -1.16 -16.69
C THR A 394 -17.56 0.22 -16.03
N PRO A 395 -17.03 1.23 -16.75
CA PRO A 395 -16.86 2.58 -16.20
C PRO A 395 -18.16 3.10 -15.61
N ALA A 396 -18.07 3.79 -14.46
CA ALA A 396 -19.22 4.45 -13.83
C ALA A 396 -19.34 5.91 -14.32
N ASP A 397 -20.43 6.57 -13.92
CA ASP A 397 -20.74 7.94 -14.33
C ASP A 397 -19.62 8.94 -13.99
N TYR A 398 -18.91 8.72 -12.87
CA TYR A 398 -17.82 9.60 -12.46
C TYR A 398 -16.69 9.63 -13.49
N GLU A 399 -16.20 8.47 -13.91
CA GLU A 399 -15.11 8.36 -14.90
C GLU A 399 -15.52 8.97 -16.24
N LEU A 400 -16.76 8.67 -16.67
CA LEU A 400 -17.30 9.20 -17.92
C LEU A 400 -17.43 10.74 -17.89
N ILE A 401 -17.85 11.31 -16.76
CA ILE A 401 -17.93 12.76 -16.59
C ILE A 401 -16.52 13.39 -16.62
N GLN A 402 -15.54 12.77 -15.92
CA GLN A 402 -14.17 13.29 -15.88
C GLN A 402 -13.48 13.25 -17.25
N SER A 403 -13.77 12.24 -18.07
CA SER A 403 -13.25 12.11 -19.44
C SER A 403 -14.15 12.76 -20.51
N GLU A 404 -15.10 13.61 -20.07
CA GLU A 404 -16.02 14.33 -20.97
C GLU A 404 -16.82 13.41 -21.92
N GLY A 405 -17.07 12.18 -21.49
CA GLY A 405 -17.75 11.15 -22.28
C GLY A 405 -16.88 10.49 -23.35
N ILE A 406 -15.61 10.85 -23.44
CA ILE A 406 -14.66 10.26 -24.37
C ILE A 406 -14.03 9.05 -23.72
N VAL A 407 -14.19 7.88 -24.34
CA VAL A 407 -13.60 6.62 -23.87
C VAL A 407 -12.73 6.02 -24.97
N VAL A 408 -11.58 5.48 -24.57
CA VAL A 408 -10.74 4.66 -25.41
C VAL A 408 -11.21 3.22 -25.27
N GLU A 409 -11.59 2.58 -26.35
CA GLU A 409 -12.19 1.25 -26.32
C GLU A 409 -11.14 0.16 -26.59
N GLN A 410 -11.23 -0.92 -25.81
CA GLN A 410 -10.44 -2.13 -25.98
C GLN A 410 -11.34 -3.36 -25.76
N VAL A 411 -12.16 -3.67 -26.73
CA VAL A 411 -13.23 -4.66 -26.64
C VAL A 411 -12.88 -6.01 -27.25
N ILE A 412 -11.83 -6.06 -28.10
CA ILE A 412 -11.33 -7.29 -28.70
C ILE A 412 -10.44 -8.05 -27.70
N ARG A 413 -10.74 -9.33 -27.47
CA ARG A 413 -9.84 -10.23 -26.74
C ARG A 413 -8.84 -10.86 -27.71
N PRO A 414 -7.53 -10.55 -27.58
CA PRO A 414 -6.51 -11.10 -28.48
C PRO A 414 -6.41 -12.63 -28.42
N THR A 415 -6.83 -13.23 -27.31
CA THR A 415 -6.82 -14.68 -27.09
C THR A 415 -7.91 -15.42 -27.87
N GLY A 416 -8.91 -14.73 -28.44
CA GLY A 416 -10.06 -15.34 -29.08
C GLY A 416 -11.00 -16.09 -28.12
N LEU A 417 -10.79 -16.00 -26.81
CA LEU A 417 -11.65 -16.63 -25.82
C LEU A 417 -13.02 -15.95 -25.79
N LEU A 418 -14.05 -16.75 -25.93
CA LEU A 418 -15.43 -16.30 -25.82
C LEU A 418 -15.81 -16.06 -24.35
N ASP A 419 -16.83 -15.24 -24.12
CA ASP A 419 -17.46 -15.12 -22.80
C ASP A 419 -17.99 -16.48 -22.35
N PRO A 420 -17.89 -16.80 -21.04
CA PRO A 420 -18.48 -18.02 -20.51
C PRO A 420 -20.00 -18.03 -20.69
N ILE A 421 -20.55 -19.20 -20.90
CA ILE A 421 -22.00 -19.39 -20.97
C ILE A 421 -22.57 -19.14 -19.57
N ILE A 422 -23.56 -18.25 -19.49
CA ILE A 422 -24.27 -17.96 -18.25
C ILE A 422 -25.60 -18.70 -18.27
N GLU A 423 -25.82 -19.55 -17.28
CA GLU A 423 -27.09 -20.25 -17.07
C GLU A 423 -27.76 -19.72 -15.80
N VAL A 424 -29.01 -19.35 -15.90
CA VAL A 424 -29.85 -18.96 -14.76
C VAL A 424 -30.75 -20.13 -14.42
N ARG A 425 -30.54 -20.71 -13.25
CA ARG A 425 -31.30 -21.87 -12.78
C ARG A 425 -32.25 -21.51 -11.62
N PRO A 426 -33.35 -22.26 -11.40
CA PRO A 426 -34.26 -22.02 -10.28
C PRO A 426 -33.53 -22.19 -8.93
N SER A 427 -33.90 -21.39 -7.94
CA SER A 427 -33.38 -21.49 -6.58
C SER A 427 -33.89 -22.71 -5.80
N HIS A 428 -34.97 -23.35 -6.28
CA HIS A 428 -35.48 -24.58 -5.68
C HIS A 428 -34.53 -25.73 -5.97
N ASN A 429 -34.09 -26.46 -4.94
CA ASN A 429 -33.09 -27.53 -4.99
C ASN A 429 -31.71 -27.08 -5.54
N GLN A 430 -31.38 -25.80 -5.40
CA GLN A 430 -30.10 -25.25 -5.91
C GLN A 430 -28.85 -25.94 -5.36
N ILE A 431 -28.91 -26.49 -4.14
CA ILE A 431 -27.76 -27.18 -3.52
C ILE A 431 -27.55 -28.55 -4.16
N ASP A 432 -28.60 -29.29 -4.45
CA ASP A 432 -28.51 -30.59 -5.12
C ASP A 432 -27.97 -30.41 -6.57
N ASP A 433 -28.46 -29.41 -7.27
CA ASP A 433 -28.01 -29.02 -8.60
C ASP A 433 -26.51 -28.60 -8.59
N LEU A 434 -26.11 -27.78 -7.60
CA LEU A 434 -24.72 -27.41 -7.40
C LEU A 434 -23.84 -28.64 -7.14
N MET A 435 -24.27 -29.58 -6.33
CA MET A 435 -23.53 -30.81 -6.03
C MET A 435 -23.30 -31.66 -7.30
N GLU A 436 -24.31 -31.78 -8.19
CA GLU A 436 -24.18 -32.49 -9.46
C GLU A 436 -23.12 -31.81 -10.35
N GLU A 437 -23.17 -30.48 -10.48
CA GLU A 437 -22.21 -29.72 -11.28
C GLU A 437 -20.78 -29.80 -10.70
N ILE A 438 -20.61 -29.75 -9.38
CA ILE A 438 -19.32 -29.95 -8.71
C ILE A 438 -18.77 -31.33 -9.03
N GLN A 439 -19.58 -32.38 -8.94
CA GLN A 439 -19.13 -33.74 -9.22
C GLN A 439 -18.65 -33.91 -10.65
N ILE A 440 -19.36 -33.31 -11.63
CA ILE A 440 -18.95 -33.30 -13.04
C ILE A 440 -17.58 -32.63 -13.24
N ARG A 441 -17.28 -31.54 -12.48
CA ARG A 441 -15.98 -30.86 -12.55
C ARG A 441 -14.86 -31.65 -11.89
N ILE A 442 -15.13 -32.28 -10.73
CA ILE A 442 -14.19 -33.17 -10.06
C ILE A 442 -13.76 -34.31 -10.98
N GLU A 443 -14.69 -34.95 -11.68
CA GLU A 443 -14.40 -36.04 -12.62
C GLU A 443 -13.49 -35.59 -13.79
N LYS A 444 -13.55 -34.31 -14.17
CA LYS A 444 -12.69 -33.70 -15.19
C LYS A 444 -11.38 -33.13 -14.63
N ASN A 445 -11.15 -33.24 -13.32
CA ASN A 445 -10.04 -32.60 -12.62
C ASN A 445 -10.02 -31.06 -12.75
N GLU A 446 -11.21 -30.47 -12.80
CA GLU A 446 -11.43 -29.02 -12.85
C GLU A 446 -11.85 -28.51 -11.47
N ARG A 447 -11.76 -27.19 -11.24
CA ARG A 447 -12.12 -26.55 -9.97
C ARG A 447 -13.39 -25.72 -10.09
N THR A 448 -14.06 -25.54 -8.96
CA THR A 448 -15.29 -24.75 -8.87
C THR A 448 -15.15 -23.62 -7.86
N LEU A 449 -15.59 -22.41 -8.22
CA LEU A 449 -15.83 -21.32 -7.27
C LEU A 449 -17.32 -21.21 -6.98
N VAL A 450 -17.67 -21.05 -5.72
CA VAL A 450 -19.06 -20.82 -5.28
C VAL A 450 -19.12 -19.50 -4.54
N THR A 451 -20.00 -18.58 -4.98
CA THR A 451 -20.20 -17.28 -4.33
C THR A 451 -21.46 -17.29 -3.50
N THR A 452 -21.37 -16.76 -2.28
CA THR A 452 -22.49 -16.64 -1.35
C THR A 452 -22.70 -15.18 -0.94
N LEU A 453 -23.91 -14.88 -0.44
CA LEU A 453 -24.27 -13.52 -0.02
C LEU A 453 -23.69 -13.13 1.35
N THR A 454 -23.45 -14.11 2.23
CA THR A 454 -22.99 -13.85 3.60
C THR A 454 -21.89 -14.83 4.02
N LYS A 455 -21.06 -14.42 4.99
CA LYS A 455 -20.01 -15.25 5.59
C LYS A 455 -20.60 -16.55 6.16
N ARG A 456 -21.69 -16.44 6.89
CA ARG A 456 -22.38 -17.58 7.48
C ARG A 456 -22.85 -18.59 6.44
N MET A 457 -23.37 -18.13 5.31
CA MET A 457 -23.73 -19.04 4.21
C MET A 457 -22.51 -19.73 3.62
N ALA A 458 -21.35 -19.04 3.53
CA ALA A 458 -20.12 -19.67 3.05
C ALA A 458 -19.66 -20.77 3.98
N GLU A 459 -19.66 -20.52 5.28
CA GLU A 459 -19.28 -21.50 6.31
C GLU A 459 -20.21 -22.71 6.33
N GLU A 460 -21.54 -22.47 6.41
CA GLU A 460 -22.57 -23.52 6.43
C GLU A 460 -22.55 -24.37 5.14
N LEU A 461 -22.37 -23.74 3.98
CA LEU A 461 -22.26 -24.48 2.72
C LEU A 461 -20.98 -25.31 2.65
N THR A 462 -19.85 -24.77 3.13
CA THR A 462 -18.60 -25.51 3.18
C THR A 462 -18.71 -26.74 4.10
N GLU A 463 -19.31 -26.59 5.29
CA GLU A 463 -19.55 -27.72 6.20
C GLU A 463 -20.44 -28.77 5.54
N PHE A 464 -21.50 -28.36 4.84
CA PHE A 464 -22.38 -29.26 4.10
C PHE A 464 -21.62 -30.04 3.02
N LEU A 465 -20.79 -29.36 2.21
CA LEU A 465 -19.98 -29.96 1.15
C LEU A 465 -18.96 -30.96 1.71
N LEU A 466 -18.27 -30.61 2.81
CA LEU A 466 -17.33 -31.50 3.50
C LEU A 466 -18.01 -32.76 4.01
N ASN A 467 -19.21 -32.65 4.61
CA ASN A 467 -20.01 -33.76 5.08
C ASN A 467 -20.47 -34.68 3.92
N ASN A 468 -20.49 -34.19 2.69
CA ASN A 468 -20.76 -34.96 1.47
C ASN A 468 -19.47 -35.36 0.71
N ASN A 469 -18.33 -35.40 1.39
CA ASN A 469 -17.02 -35.82 0.87
C ASN A 469 -16.48 -34.96 -0.30
N VAL A 470 -16.89 -33.71 -0.43
CA VAL A 470 -16.29 -32.76 -1.36
C VAL A 470 -15.12 -32.07 -0.68
N LYS A 471 -13.94 -32.06 -1.31
CA LYS A 471 -12.77 -31.34 -0.80
C LYS A 471 -12.97 -29.85 -1.05
N CYS A 472 -13.32 -29.12 -0.01
CA CYS A 472 -13.60 -27.70 -0.13
C CYS A 472 -13.03 -26.88 1.03
N ASN A 473 -12.91 -25.59 0.81
CA ASN A 473 -12.61 -24.60 1.84
C ASN A 473 -13.42 -23.34 1.56
N TYR A 474 -13.40 -22.40 2.50
CA TYR A 474 -14.07 -21.11 2.33
C TYR A 474 -13.09 -19.95 2.49
N ILE A 475 -13.44 -18.79 1.94
CA ILE A 475 -12.68 -17.55 2.05
C ILE A 475 -13.62 -16.36 2.27
N HIS A 476 -13.35 -15.58 3.33
CA HIS A 476 -14.03 -14.32 3.62
C HIS A 476 -13.10 -13.35 4.39
N SER A 477 -13.61 -12.18 4.76
CA SER A 477 -12.79 -11.10 5.34
C SER A 477 -12.08 -11.47 6.65
N ASP A 478 -12.56 -12.46 7.40
CA ASP A 478 -12.02 -12.84 8.70
C ASP A 478 -10.91 -13.92 8.60
N VAL A 479 -10.70 -14.48 7.39
CA VAL A 479 -9.57 -15.37 7.11
C VAL A 479 -8.29 -14.54 7.00
N ASP A 480 -7.23 -14.96 7.66
CA ASP A 480 -5.91 -14.30 7.63
C ASP A 480 -5.35 -14.15 6.22
N THR A 481 -4.56 -13.09 5.99
CA THR A 481 -3.98 -12.79 4.67
C THR A 481 -3.07 -13.91 4.16
N LEU A 482 -2.24 -14.50 5.01
CA LEU A 482 -1.36 -15.61 4.63
C LEU A 482 -2.15 -16.88 4.38
N GLU A 483 -3.18 -17.14 5.20
CA GLU A 483 -4.08 -18.28 5.01
C GLU A 483 -4.86 -18.17 3.71
N ARG A 484 -5.31 -16.96 3.31
CA ARG A 484 -5.97 -16.74 2.00
C ARG A 484 -5.05 -17.12 0.84
N VAL A 485 -3.79 -16.69 0.88
CA VAL A 485 -2.82 -17.02 -0.17
C VAL A 485 -2.62 -18.52 -0.25
N LYS A 486 -2.53 -19.20 0.90
CA LYS A 486 -2.41 -20.66 0.97
C LYS A 486 -3.66 -21.35 0.41
N ILE A 487 -4.87 -20.94 0.81
CA ILE A 487 -6.13 -21.52 0.31
C ILE A 487 -6.21 -21.41 -1.22
N MET A 488 -5.80 -20.26 -1.78
CA MET A 488 -5.77 -20.07 -3.23
C MET A 488 -4.75 -20.97 -3.93
N SER A 489 -3.55 -21.15 -3.36
CA SER A 489 -2.54 -22.07 -3.87
C SER A 489 -3.03 -23.51 -3.79
N ASP A 490 -3.61 -23.91 -2.66
CA ASP A 490 -4.16 -25.25 -2.41
C ASP A 490 -5.30 -25.59 -3.41
N LEU A 491 -6.13 -24.62 -3.78
CA LEU A 491 -7.14 -24.78 -4.85
C LEU A 491 -6.48 -25.07 -6.20
N ARG A 492 -5.46 -24.29 -6.56
CA ARG A 492 -4.72 -24.46 -7.83
C ARG A 492 -4.00 -25.81 -7.89
N GLU A 493 -3.39 -26.22 -6.79
CA GLU A 493 -2.69 -27.51 -6.66
C GLU A 493 -3.64 -28.71 -6.58
N GLY A 494 -4.95 -28.48 -6.39
CA GLY A 494 -5.97 -29.53 -6.32
C GLY A 494 -6.08 -30.21 -4.96
N ILE A 495 -5.61 -29.58 -3.90
CA ILE A 495 -5.87 -29.99 -2.53
C ILE A 495 -7.36 -29.80 -2.23
N TYR A 496 -7.95 -28.73 -2.76
CA TYR A 496 -9.39 -28.48 -2.77
C TYR A 496 -9.92 -28.55 -4.21
N ASP A 497 -11.15 -29.03 -4.36
CA ASP A 497 -11.91 -29.06 -5.61
C ASP A 497 -12.86 -27.87 -5.71
N VAL A 498 -13.29 -27.35 -4.55
CA VAL A 498 -14.24 -26.24 -4.45
C VAL A 498 -13.74 -25.18 -3.48
N LEU A 499 -13.88 -23.93 -3.85
CA LEU A 499 -13.69 -22.78 -2.96
C LEU A 499 -15.00 -22.00 -2.84
N VAL A 500 -15.48 -21.86 -1.60
CA VAL A 500 -16.68 -21.09 -1.29
C VAL A 500 -16.28 -19.72 -0.76
N GLY A 501 -16.87 -18.65 -1.26
CA GLY A 501 -16.51 -17.31 -0.79
C GLY A 501 -17.66 -16.31 -0.85
N VAL A 502 -17.39 -15.17 -0.24
CA VAL A 502 -18.21 -13.98 -0.36
C VAL A 502 -17.53 -13.05 -1.37
N ASN A 503 -17.81 -11.81 -1.41
CA ASN A 503 -17.35 -10.80 -2.39
C ASN A 503 -15.86 -10.88 -2.83
N LEU A 504 -14.98 -11.54 -2.09
CA LEU A 504 -13.55 -11.68 -2.41
C LEU A 504 -13.26 -12.51 -3.69
N LEU A 505 -14.25 -13.28 -4.17
CA LEU A 505 -14.12 -14.11 -5.38
C LEU A 505 -14.66 -13.44 -6.65
N ARG A 506 -15.03 -12.15 -6.58
CA ARG A 506 -15.72 -11.48 -7.70
C ARG A 506 -14.77 -10.90 -8.74
N GLU A 507 -13.61 -10.40 -8.36
CA GLU A 507 -12.72 -9.63 -9.24
C GLU A 507 -11.24 -9.90 -8.93
N GLY A 508 -10.40 -9.78 -9.96
CA GLY A 508 -8.95 -9.81 -9.83
C GLY A 508 -8.33 -11.18 -9.56
N LEU A 509 -9.03 -12.28 -9.83
CA LEU A 509 -8.50 -13.62 -9.68
C LEU A 509 -8.15 -14.22 -11.04
N ASP A 510 -6.93 -14.74 -11.17
CA ASP A 510 -6.48 -15.55 -12.32
C ASP A 510 -6.35 -17.01 -11.88
N LEU A 511 -7.37 -17.80 -12.20
CA LEU A 511 -7.50 -19.21 -11.83
C LEU A 511 -7.85 -20.04 -13.05
N PRO A 512 -6.86 -20.36 -13.89
CA PRO A 512 -7.09 -21.14 -15.13
C PRO A 512 -7.63 -22.54 -14.87
N GLU A 513 -7.48 -23.06 -13.66
CA GLU A 513 -7.99 -24.38 -13.25
C GLU A 513 -9.50 -24.39 -12.97
N VAL A 514 -10.11 -23.22 -12.78
CA VAL A 514 -11.55 -23.06 -12.50
C VAL A 514 -12.33 -23.04 -13.78
N SER A 515 -13.29 -23.95 -13.92
CA SER A 515 -14.17 -24.06 -15.08
C SER A 515 -15.63 -23.73 -14.77
N LEU A 516 -15.99 -23.63 -13.49
CA LEU A 516 -17.36 -23.29 -13.05
C LEU A 516 -17.30 -22.20 -11.96
N VAL A 517 -18.15 -21.20 -12.12
CA VAL A 517 -18.49 -20.22 -11.05
C VAL A 517 -19.98 -20.31 -10.81
N ALA A 518 -20.39 -20.59 -9.57
CA ALA A 518 -21.79 -20.74 -9.14
C ALA A 518 -22.18 -19.70 -8.08
#